data_69698ed0ba40570be435fb07a3684c2f
#
_entry.id   69698ed0ba40570be435fb07a3684c2f
#
_cell.length_a   1.000
_cell.length_b   1.000
_cell.length_c   1.000
_cell.angle_alpha   90.00
_cell.angle_beta   90.00
_cell.angle_gamma   90.00
#
_symmetry.space_group_name_H-M   'P 1'
#
loop_
_entity.id
_entity.type
_entity.pdbx_description
1 polymer ?
#
loop_
_entity_poly.entity_id
_entity_poly.type
_entity_poly.pdbx_seq_one_letter_code
_entity_poly.pdbx_strand_id
1 'polypeptide(L)'
;MIEYMMCYKLMSLIVALMVATISWGQIWMEPLHATGKTSFAIVADLTTWQKCQAEILRYRDVLEAEQLPSYIVADRWKHPEQLREILLKLYNEQHLEGAVFIGDIPIPMIRKAQHMTSA
;
A
#
# COMPACT_ATOMS: atom_id res chain seq x y z
N MET A 1 -12.57 -20.64 -41.62
CA MET A 1 -13.55 -19.81 -40.89
C MET A 1 -13.86 -20.32 -39.48
N ILE A 2 -13.97 -21.61 -39.28
CA ILE A 2 -14.25 -22.19 -37.94
C ILE A 2 -13.06 -22.01 -36.99
N GLU A 3 -11.82 -22.06 -37.49
CA GLU A 3 -10.61 -21.88 -36.66
C GLU A 3 -10.46 -20.46 -36.11
N TYR A 4 -10.84 -19.44 -36.86
CA TYR A 4 -10.81 -18.06 -36.39
C TYR A 4 -11.84 -17.78 -35.28
N MET A 5 -13.02 -18.41 -35.37
CA MET A 5 -14.04 -18.25 -34.33
C MET A 5 -13.65 -18.96 -33.02
N MET A 6 -12.94 -20.09 -33.07
CA MET A 6 -12.43 -20.79 -31.90
C MET A 6 -11.30 -20.01 -31.21
N CYS A 7 -10.36 -19.44 -31.96
CA CYS A 7 -9.32 -18.58 -31.43
C CYS A 7 -9.89 -17.32 -30.77
N TYR A 8 -10.90 -16.70 -31.35
CA TYR A 8 -11.54 -15.50 -30.78
C TYR A 8 -12.28 -15.82 -29.49
N LYS A 9 -12.98 -16.93 -29.43
CA LYS A 9 -13.66 -17.39 -28.22
C LYS A 9 -12.65 -17.77 -27.11
N LEU A 10 -11.54 -18.40 -27.46
CA LEU A 10 -10.48 -18.74 -26.51
C LEU A 10 -9.78 -17.50 -26.01
N MET A 11 -9.47 -16.53 -26.87
CA MET A 11 -8.89 -15.25 -26.47
C MET A 11 -9.83 -14.46 -25.57
N SER A 12 -11.12 -14.44 -25.87
CA SER A 12 -12.14 -13.78 -25.04
C SER A 12 -12.24 -14.44 -23.66
N LEU A 13 -12.12 -15.76 -23.58
CA LEU A 13 -12.15 -16.49 -22.32
C LEU A 13 -10.90 -16.20 -21.47
N ILE A 14 -9.73 -16.11 -22.09
CA ILE A 14 -8.46 -15.80 -21.41
C ILE A 14 -8.47 -14.36 -20.88
N VAL A 15 -8.98 -13.41 -21.66
CA VAL A 15 -9.13 -12.03 -21.22
C VAL A 15 -10.13 -11.91 -20.06
N ALA A 16 -11.25 -12.65 -20.13
CA ALA A 16 -12.21 -12.69 -19.02
C ALA A 16 -11.63 -13.34 -17.75
N LEU A 17 -10.78 -14.36 -17.90
CA LEU A 17 -10.10 -14.98 -16.77
C LEU A 17 -9.04 -14.05 -16.17
N MET A 18 -8.34 -13.27 -16.98
CA MET A 18 -7.37 -12.28 -16.47
C MET A 18 -8.04 -11.13 -15.73
N VAL A 19 -9.22 -10.72 -16.16
CA VAL A 19 -10.01 -9.68 -15.46
C VAL A 19 -10.59 -10.21 -14.13
N ALA A 20 -10.91 -11.50 -14.07
CA ALA A 20 -11.42 -12.12 -12.84
C ALA A 20 -10.34 -12.33 -11.77
N THR A 21 -9.06 -12.24 -12.13
CA THR A 21 -7.94 -12.30 -11.19
C THR A 21 -7.49 -10.93 -10.66
N ILE A 22 -8.23 -9.86 -10.93
CA ILE A 22 -8.09 -8.63 -10.16
C ILE A 22 -8.57 -8.96 -8.74
N SER A 23 -7.69 -9.59 -7.99
CA SER A 23 -7.91 -9.92 -6.61
C SER A 23 -8.14 -8.63 -5.85
N TRP A 24 -9.09 -8.66 -4.97
CA TRP A 24 -9.38 -7.67 -3.95
C TRP A 24 -8.19 -7.56 -2.99
N GLY A 25 -7.04 -7.15 -3.53
CA GLY A 25 -5.75 -7.19 -2.89
C GLY A 25 -5.30 -5.84 -2.39
N GLN A 26 -4.15 -5.88 -1.79
CA GLN A 26 -3.41 -4.74 -1.29
C GLN A 26 -3.23 -3.67 -2.37
N ILE A 27 -3.53 -2.42 -2.02
CA ILE A 27 -3.22 -1.28 -2.86
C ILE A 27 -1.79 -0.84 -2.55
N TRP A 28 -0.99 -0.79 -3.59
CA TRP A 28 0.39 -0.33 -3.51
C TRP A 28 0.62 0.75 -4.56
N MET A 29 0.99 1.94 -4.12
CA MET A 29 1.30 3.05 -5.02
C MET A 29 2.70 3.55 -4.74
N GLU A 30 3.50 3.62 -5.80
CA GLU A 30 4.85 4.14 -5.73
C GLU A 30 4.88 5.67 -5.85
N PRO A 31 5.98 6.33 -5.42
CA PRO A 31 6.15 7.76 -5.61
C PRO A 31 6.09 8.15 -7.10
N LEU A 32 5.55 9.33 -7.40
CA LEU A 32 5.39 9.77 -8.78
C LEU A 32 6.60 10.53 -9.34
N HIS A 33 7.11 11.50 -8.58
CA HIS A 33 8.10 12.45 -9.11
C HIS A 33 9.24 12.80 -8.16
N ALA A 34 9.06 12.58 -6.87
CA ALA A 34 10.05 13.01 -5.89
C ALA A 34 11.34 12.19 -5.98
N THR A 35 12.47 12.85 -5.93
CA THR A 35 13.80 12.26 -5.95
C THR A 35 14.53 12.59 -4.66
N GLY A 36 14.11 12.00 -3.57
CA GLY A 36 14.76 12.15 -2.28
C GLY A 36 15.70 10.98 -1.96
N LYS A 37 16.58 11.18 -0.99
CA LYS A 37 17.45 10.11 -0.46
C LYS A 37 16.70 9.17 0.46
N THR A 38 15.63 9.64 1.08
CA THR A 38 14.77 8.88 1.99
C THR A 38 13.36 8.82 1.42
N SER A 39 12.52 7.98 2.00
CA SER A 39 11.14 7.81 1.60
C SER A 39 10.19 7.88 2.80
N PHE A 40 8.92 7.96 2.52
CA PHE A 40 7.85 8.00 3.52
C PHE A 40 6.74 7.03 3.13
N ALA A 41 6.03 6.50 4.10
CA ALA A 41 4.92 5.59 3.85
C ALA A 41 3.61 6.15 4.41
N ILE A 42 2.57 6.12 3.60
CA ILE A 42 1.20 6.41 4.01
C ILE A 42 0.47 5.09 4.03
N VAL A 43 0.14 4.62 5.22
CA VAL A 43 -0.52 3.33 5.43
C VAL A 43 -1.96 3.55 5.83
N ALA A 44 -2.88 2.97 5.12
CA ALA A 44 -4.31 3.08 5.39
C ALA A 44 -4.98 1.70 5.41
N ASP A 45 -6.10 1.60 6.11
CA ASP A 45 -6.99 0.46 5.90
C ASP A 45 -7.80 0.66 4.61
N LEU A 46 -8.23 -0.43 4.01
CA LEU A 46 -8.89 -0.39 2.70
C LEU A 46 -10.19 0.42 2.72
N THR A 47 -10.97 0.32 3.79
CA THR A 47 -12.21 1.08 3.93
C THR A 47 -11.97 2.59 3.99
N THR A 48 -10.97 3.02 4.76
CA THR A 48 -10.57 4.43 4.84
C THR A 48 -9.99 4.90 3.51
N TRP A 49 -9.19 4.10 2.83
CA TRP A 49 -8.70 4.40 1.51
C TRP A 49 -9.84 4.68 0.53
N GLN A 50 -10.87 3.83 0.50
CA GLN A 50 -12.01 4.01 -0.39
C GLN A 50 -12.79 5.29 -0.12
N LYS A 51 -12.91 5.68 1.16
CA LYS A 51 -13.63 6.89 1.57
C LYS A 51 -12.83 8.18 1.40
N CYS A 52 -11.53 8.13 1.64
CA CYS A 52 -10.66 9.30 1.72
C CYS A 52 -9.56 9.31 0.65
N GLN A 53 -9.78 8.63 -0.45
CA GLN A 53 -8.77 8.47 -1.50
C GLN A 53 -8.23 9.81 -2.01
N ALA A 54 -9.09 10.77 -2.27
CA ALA A 54 -8.69 12.08 -2.76
C ALA A 54 -7.80 12.85 -1.76
N GLU A 55 -8.13 12.79 -0.49
CA GLU A 55 -7.38 13.44 0.58
C GLU A 55 -6.01 12.79 0.80
N ILE A 56 -5.96 11.47 0.75
CA ILE A 56 -4.72 10.72 0.88
C ILE A 56 -3.77 11.01 -0.29
N LEU A 57 -4.30 11.05 -1.51
CA LEU A 57 -3.53 11.42 -2.69
C LEU A 57 -3.01 12.87 -2.61
N ARG A 58 -3.83 13.78 -2.11
CA ARG A 58 -3.41 15.17 -1.89
C ARG A 58 -2.29 15.25 -0.85
N TYR A 59 -2.38 14.50 0.23
CA TYR A 59 -1.33 14.43 1.23
C TYR A 59 -0.01 13.91 0.65
N ARG A 60 -0.06 12.86 -0.16
CA ARG A 60 1.11 12.38 -0.90
C ARG A 60 1.71 13.46 -1.77
N ASP A 61 0.89 14.19 -2.54
CA ASP A 61 1.36 15.23 -3.44
C ASP A 61 2.06 16.36 -2.69
N VAL A 62 1.59 16.71 -1.50
CA VAL A 62 2.24 17.69 -0.62
C VAL A 62 3.61 17.19 -0.17
N LEU A 63 3.71 15.94 0.26
CA LEU A 63 4.98 15.33 0.67
C LEU A 63 5.97 15.27 -0.49
N GLU A 64 5.51 14.91 -1.67
CA GLU A 64 6.36 14.87 -2.87
C GLU A 64 6.83 16.26 -3.31
N ALA A 65 6.00 17.28 -3.13
CA ALA A 65 6.40 18.67 -3.37
C ALA A 65 7.55 19.11 -2.44
N GLU A 66 7.63 18.54 -1.26
CA GLU A 66 8.73 18.71 -0.30
C GLU A 66 9.93 17.78 -0.58
N GLN A 67 9.96 17.14 -1.75
CA GLN A 67 11.01 16.20 -2.15
C GLN A 67 11.11 14.94 -1.27
N LEU A 68 9.98 14.51 -0.70
CA LEU A 68 9.89 13.27 0.07
C LEU A 68 9.09 12.22 -0.71
N PRO A 69 9.75 11.28 -1.38
CA PRO A 69 9.07 10.20 -2.08
C PRO A 69 8.16 9.42 -1.14
N SER A 70 6.88 9.31 -1.49
CA SER A 70 5.86 8.74 -0.59
C SER A 70 5.16 7.55 -1.21
N TYR A 71 5.22 6.42 -0.53
CA TYR A 71 4.50 5.20 -0.87
C TYR A 71 3.14 5.21 -0.21
N ILE A 72 2.11 4.78 -0.94
CA ILE A 72 0.78 4.56 -0.37
C ILE A 72 0.52 3.07 -0.34
N VAL A 73 0.22 2.55 0.83
CA VAL A 73 -0.11 1.14 1.03
C VAL A 73 -1.45 1.04 1.76
N ALA A 74 -2.41 0.41 1.15
CA ALA A 74 -3.71 0.17 1.77
C ALA A 74 -4.09 -1.31 1.65
N ASP A 75 -4.58 -1.87 2.75
CA ASP A 75 -4.99 -3.26 2.82
C ASP A 75 -5.98 -3.45 3.96
N ARG A 76 -6.54 -4.63 4.04
CA ARG A 76 -7.30 -5.10 5.19
C ARG A 76 -6.32 -5.70 6.20
N TRP A 77 -5.79 -4.85 7.05
CA TRP A 77 -4.79 -5.25 8.03
C TRP A 77 -5.43 -6.11 9.12
N LYS A 78 -4.95 -7.32 9.31
CA LYS A 78 -5.43 -8.25 10.34
C LYS A 78 -4.46 -8.35 11.52
N HIS A 79 -3.17 -8.24 11.25
CA HIS A 79 -2.11 -8.42 12.24
C HIS A 79 -1.04 -7.35 12.09
N PRO A 80 -0.44 -6.89 13.21
CA PRO A 80 0.66 -5.90 13.17
C PRO A 80 1.88 -6.39 12.38
N GLU A 81 2.10 -7.69 12.33
CA GLU A 81 3.21 -8.31 11.60
C GLU A 81 3.19 -8.01 10.11
N GLN A 82 2.01 -7.92 9.51
CA GLN A 82 1.85 -7.56 8.10
C GLN A 82 2.41 -6.16 7.81
N LEU A 83 2.11 -5.21 8.68
CA LEU A 83 2.65 -3.85 8.60
C LEU A 83 4.16 -3.84 8.82
N ARG A 84 4.61 -4.58 9.82
CA ARG A 84 6.03 -4.68 10.12
C ARG A 84 6.84 -5.16 8.92
N GLU A 85 6.38 -6.19 8.25
CA GLU A 85 7.05 -6.74 7.06
C GLU A 85 7.18 -5.71 5.94
N ILE A 86 6.09 -4.99 5.65
CA ILE A 86 6.07 -3.97 4.60
C ILE A 86 6.97 -2.78 4.97
N LEU A 87 6.88 -2.30 6.19
CA LEU A 87 7.68 -1.17 6.64
C LEU A 87 9.17 -1.55 6.69
N LEU A 88 9.49 -2.76 7.11
CA LEU A 88 10.87 -3.25 7.12
C LEU A 88 11.44 -3.38 5.70
N LYS A 89 10.64 -3.85 4.76
CA LYS A 89 11.02 -3.91 3.36
C LYS A 89 11.33 -2.51 2.80
N LEU A 90 10.43 -1.55 3.05
CA LEU A 90 10.66 -0.17 2.62
C LEU A 90 11.86 0.47 3.31
N TYR A 91 12.07 0.17 4.59
CA TYR A 91 13.23 0.64 5.33
C TYR A 91 14.55 0.13 4.71
N ASN A 92 14.62 -1.15 4.40
CA ASN A 92 15.83 -1.76 3.84
C ASN A 92 16.07 -1.38 2.37
N GLU A 93 15.03 -1.31 1.56
CA GLU A 93 15.15 -1.14 0.11
C GLU A 93 15.02 0.33 -0.33
N GLN A 94 14.23 1.13 0.38
CA GLN A 94 13.87 2.48 -0.04
C GLN A 94 14.22 3.57 0.98
N HIS A 95 14.99 3.24 1.99
CA HIS A 95 15.44 4.19 3.02
C HIS A 95 14.28 4.93 3.69
N LEU A 96 13.28 4.18 4.14
CA LEU A 96 12.10 4.74 4.81
C LEU A 96 12.52 5.52 6.07
N GLU A 97 12.13 6.79 6.16
CA GLU A 97 12.40 7.63 7.33
C GLU A 97 11.20 7.73 8.28
N GLY A 98 10.00 7.46 7.81
CA GLY A 98 8.80 7.55 8.64
C GLY A 98 7.57 7.03 7.92
N ALA A 99 6.49 6.90 8.71
CA ALA A 99 5.21 6.45 8.21
C ALA A 99 4.07 7.10 8.97
N VAL A 100 2.94 7.31 8.31
CA VAL A 100 1.68 7.72 8.92
C VAL A 100 0.66 6.60 8.74
N PHE A 101 -0.12 6.37 9.78
CA PHE A 101 -1.19 5.37 9.78
C PHE A 101 -2.54 6.07 9.81
N ILE A 102 -3.39 5.74 8.86
CA ILE A 102 -4.70 6.38 8.68
C ILE A 102 -5.79 5.31 8.73
N GLY A 103 -6.71 5.44 9.67
CA GLY A 103 -7.85 4.55 9.83
C GLY A 103 -7.62 3.44 10.84
N ASP A 104 -8.25 2.31 10.61
CA ASP A 104 -8.21 1.16 11.52
C ASP A 104 -6.97 0.31 11.25
N ILE A 105 -5.91 0.61 11.97
CA ILE A 105 -4.62 -0.05 11.85
C ILE A 105 -4.34 -0.85 13.12
N PRO A 106 -3.97 -2.14 13.03
CA PRO A 106 -3.65 -2.94 14.21
C PRO A 106 -2.38 -2.43 14.90
N ILE A 107 -2.51 -2.14 16.18
CA ILE A 107 -1.40 -1.62 17.00
C ILE A 107 -0.73 -2.78 17.73
N PRO A 108 0.60 -2.92 17.65
CA PRO A 108 1.31 -3.91 18.43
C PRO A 108 1.24 -3.60 19.93
N MET A 109 0.76 -4.55 20.71
CA MET A 109 0.66 -4.41 22.17
C MET A 109 1.77 -5.21 22.84
N ILE A 110 2.62 -4.52 23.59
CA ILE A 110 3.67 -5.15 24.37
C ILE A 110 3.13 -5.38 25.80
N ARG A 111 2.85 -6.61 26.15
CA ARG A 111 2.30 -6.96 27.48
C ARG A 111 3.36 -7.05 28.60
N LYS A 112 4.65 -7.12 28.26
CA LYS A 112 5.73 -7.37 29.21
C LYS A 112 6.73 -6.24 29.37
N ALA A 113 6.41 -5.03 28.98
CA ALA A 113 7.25 -3.88 29.29
C ALA A 113 7.05 -3.51 30.76
N GLN A 114 7.96 -3.94 31.63
CA GLN A 114 7.88 -3.68 33.07
C GLN A 114 8.25 -2.24 33.44
N HIS A 115 8.93 -1.53 32.58
CA HIS A 115 9.32 -0.14 32.82
C HIS A 115 9.27 0.66 31.52
N MET A 116 8.21 1.40 31.36
CA MET A 116 8.27 2.61 30.56
C MET A 116 8.76 3.72 31.50
N THR A 117 10.04 3.85 31.66
CA THR A 117 10.59 5.07 32.23
C THR A 117 10.38 6.17 31.21
N SER A 118 9.36 6.98 31.42
CA SER A 118 9.32 8.28 30.80
C SER A 118 10.48 9.08 31.37
N ALA A 119 11.47 9.27 30.58
CA ALA A 119 12.47 10.25 30.89
C ALA A 119 11.88 11.64 30.77
#